data_13785b4daf7ee11fc8e89e0e496e8387
#
_entry.id   13785b4daf7ee11fc8e89e0e496e8387
#
_cell.length_a   1.000
_cell.length_b   1.000
_cell.length_c   1.000
_cell.angle_alpha   90.00
_cell.angle_beta   90.00
_cell.angle_gamma   90.00
#
_symmetry.space_group_name_H-M   'P 1'
#
loop_
_entity.id
_entity.type
_entity.pdbx_description
1 polymer ?
#
loop_
_entity_poly.entity_id
_entity_poly.type
_entity_poly.pdbx_seq_one_letter_code
_entity_poly.pdbx_strand_id
1 'polypeptide(L)'
;NVRAPYITIAGQTAPGDGVCVTGASFLLDTHDIIIRHMRFRRGAQDVFFRDDALGGNCVGNVIIDHCSGSWGLDENMSLYRHVYHRDSTGHGLKLPTVNITIQNSIFSEALDCYNHAFGATIGGHNSMFCRNLFASNISRNCSIGMNEDFNLVNNVTFNWWNRSVDGGDETSRLNIINNYFKPGPITPKDKPIAHRIVKPESSRDKKKPDTFGKAYVAGNVVEGNARVTKNNWDGGVQVYDMPDAGKFTDQIRVNEPLSMPHVTIMDAKTAYNYVLENAGATFPKRDAVDARVMKTVKTGKAIYVKDAPEFVSTYVKRRLPVDSYKQ
;
A
#
# COMPACT_ATOMS: atom_id res chain seq x y z
N ASN A 1 7.66 19.78 -4.14
CA ASN A 1 8.74 18.79 -3.95
C ASN A 1 9.59 19.17 -2.74
N VAL A 2 9.88 18.20 -1.88
CA VAL A 2 10.85 18.31 -0.78
C VAL A 2 12.20 17.86 -1.31
N ARG A 3 13.18 18.77 -1.33
CA ARG A 3 14.53 18.51 -1.87
C ARG A 3 15.66 18.73 -0.87
N ALA A 4 15.37 19.42 0.24
CA ALA A 4 16.33 19.58 1.32
C ALA A 4 16.20 18.43 2.34
N PRO A 5 17.29 17.88 2.84
CA PRO A 5 17.26 16.85 3.88
C PRO A 5 16.99 17.45 5.28
N TYR A 6 16.85 16.56 6.26
CA TYR A 6 16.64 16.90 7.69
C TYR A 6 15.37 17.72 7.94
N ILE A 7 14.26 17.31 7.28
CA ILE A 7 12.98 18.01 7.37
C ILE A 7 11.97 17.21 8.17
N THR A 8 11.31 17.86 9.10
CA THR A 8 10.10 17.37 9.76
C THR A 8 8.90 18.20 9.36
N ILE A 9 7.86 17.58 8.80
CA ILE A 9 6.57 18.20 8.50
C ILE A 9 5.58 17.68 9.52
N ALA A 10 5.17 18.58 10.42
CA ALA A 10 4.36 18.27 11.60
C ALA A 10 2.92 18.80 11.43
N GLY A 11 2.08 18.12 10.65
CA GLY A 11 0.71 18.52 10.35
C GLY A 11 -0.19 18.62 11.59
N GLN A 12 0.13 17.89 12.67
CA GLN A 12 -0.61 17.96 13.94
C GLN A 12 -0.51 19.33 14.66
N THR A 13 0.45 20.15 14.27
CA THR A 13 0.62 21.50 14.85
C THR A 13 -0.16 22.58 14.10
N ALA A 14 -0.77 22.23 12.98
CA ALA A 14 -1.54 23.18 12.18
C ALA A 14 -2.85 23.57 12.88
N PRO A 15 -3.29 24.83 12.73
CA PRO A 15 -4.58 25.26 13.26
C PRO A 15 -5.76 24.65 12.46
N GLY A 16 -6.95 24.81 13.00
CA GLY A 16 -8.20 24.39 12.35
C GLY A 16 -8.29 22.89 12.15
N ASP A 17 -8.52 22.48 10.92
CA ASP A 17 -8.72 21.06 10.55
C ASP A 17 -7.42 20.36 10.13
N GLY A 18 -6.28 21.02 10.21
CA GLY A 18 -4.99 20.49 9.80
C GLY A 18 -4.64 20.85 8.35
N VAL A 19 -3.70 20.10 7.75
CA VAL A 19 -3.16 20.40 6.42
C VAL A 19 -3.59 19.33 5.42
N CYS A 20 -4.09 19.79 4.28
CA CYS A 20 -4.39 18.95 3.13
C CYS A 20 -3.73 19.53 1.86
N VAL A 21 -2.90 18.74 1.22
CA VAL A 21 -2.31 19.04 -0.09
C VAL A 21 -3.21 18.47 -1.17
N THR A 22 -3.62 19.28 -2.13
CA THR A 22 -4.54 18.88 -3.21
C THR A 22 -4.07 19.33 -4.58
N GLY A 23 -4.58 18.70 -5.64
CA GLY A 23 -4.42 19.14 -7.03
C GLY A 23 -3.10 18.74 -7.69
N ALA A 24 -2.11 18.32 -6.93
CA ALA A 24 -0.82 17.87 -7.46
C ALA A 24 -0.19 16.82 -6.55
N SER A 25 0.76 16.07 -7.10
CA SER A 25 1.58 15.12 -6.35
C SER A 25 2.49 15.83 -5.33
N PHE A 26 2.62 15.24 -4.15
CA PHE A 26 3.61 15.67 -3.16
C PHE A 26 4.83 14.76 -3.25
N LEU A 27 5.95 15.31 -3.71
CA LEU A 27 7.15 14.51 -4.01
C LEU A 27 8.27 14.73 -3.00
N LEU A 28 8.89 13.62 -2.62
CA LEU A 28 10.03 13.54 -1.71
C LEU A 28 11.28 13.11 -2.52
N ASP A 29 12.21 14.03 -2.72
CA ASP A 29 13.40 13.82 -3.55
C ASP A 29 14.70 14.02 -2.73
N THR A 30 14.74 13.51 -1.51
CA THR A 30 15.87 13.69 -0.59
C THR A 30 15.89 12.58 0.48
N HIS A 31 16.51 12.82 1.62
CA HIS A 31 16.66 11.88 2.74
C HIS A 31 16.41 12.56 4.09
N ASP A 32 16.34 11.77 5.17
CA ASP A 32 16.12 12.26 6.55
C ASP A 32 14.86 13.11 6.67
N ILE A 33 13.71 12.47 6.38
CA ILE A 33 12.40 13.13 6.31
C ILE A 33 11.46 12.47 7.31
N ILE A 34 10.76 13.29 8.07
CA ILE A 34 9.64 12.87 8.92
C ILE A 34 8.38 13.63 8.50
N ILE A 35 7.32 12.92 8.18
CA ILE A 35 6.01 13.52 7.85
C ILE A 35 4.95 12.92 8.76
N ARG A 36 4.20 13.78 9.44
CA ARG A 36 3.15 13.36 10.36
C ARG A 36 1.87 14.15 10.17
N HIS A 37 0.73 13.46 10.26
CA HIS A 37 -0.62 14.02 10.25
C HIS A 37 -0.94 14.94 9.06
N MET A 38 -0.38 14.60 7.89
CA MET A 38 -0.66 15.29 6.63
C MET A 38 -1.68 14.52 5.80
N ARG A 39 -2.45 15.24 5.00
CA ARG A 39 -3.34 14.65 3.99
C ARG A 39 -2.86 15.01 2.60
N PHE A 40 -2.85 14.02 1.71
CA PHE A 40 -2.46 14.15 0.31
C PHE A 40 -3.63 13.66 -0.54
N ARG A 41 -4.39 14.59 -1.10
CA ARG A 41 -5.59 14.35 -1.88
C ARG A 41 -5.35 14.82 -3.31
N ARG A 42 -4.66 13.98 -4.13
CA ARG A 42 -4.27 14.37 -5.49
C ARG A 42 -5.46 14.87 -6.31
N GLY A 43 -6.49 14.05 -6.43
CA GLY A 43 -7.73 14.37 -7.15
C GLY A 43 -7.56 14.48 -8.66
N ALA A 44 -8.70 14.58 -9.37
CA ALA A 44 -8.79 14.62 -10.83
C ALA A 44 -9.06 16.02 -11.38
N GLN A 45 -8.63 17.08 -10.72
CA GLN A 45 -8.78 18.47 -11.18
C GLN A 45 -7.94 18.74 -12.42
N ASP A 46 -6.76 18.10 -12.48
CA ASP A 46 -5.86 18.09 -13.60
C ASP A 46 -5.40 16.62 -13.82
N VAL A 47 -5.66 16.10 -15.01
CA VAL A 47 -5.32 14.72 -15.39
C VAL A 47 -4.27 14.67 -16.51
N PHE A 48 -3.51 15.72 -16.72
CA PHE A 48 -2.45 15.73 -17.73
C PHE A 48 -1.27 14.85 -17.34
N PHE A 49 -1.07 14.63 -16.05
CA PHE A 49 0.04 13.82 -15.54
C PHE A 49 -0.50 12.64 -14.73
N ARG A 50 -0.01 11.44 -15.07
CA ARG A 50 -0.20 10.25 -14.27
C ARG A 50 0.79 10.28 -13.11
N ASP A 51 0.32 10.68 -11.95
CA ASP A 51 1.14 10.87 -10.76
C ASP A 51 0.46 10.39 -9.48
N ASP A 52 1.27 10.19 -8.46
CA ASP A 52 0.86 9.71 -7.15
C ASP A 52 0.29 10.83 -6.29
N ALA A 53 -0.47 10.50 -5.27
CA ALA A 53 -0.84 11.49 -4.26
C ALA A 53 0.38 11.89 -3.40
N LEU A 54 1.16 10.89 -2.99
CA LEU A 54 2.43 11.04 -2.26
C LEU A 54 3.45 10.10 -2.87
N GLY A 55 4.62 10.59 -3.23
CA GLY A 55 5.63 9.76 -3.83
C GLY A 55 7.00 10.40 -3.86
N GLY A 56 7.91 9.85 -4.64
CA GLY A 56 9.20 10.44 -4.90
C GLY A 56 10.35 9.46 -5.01
N ASN A 57 11.55 10.02 -5.05
CA ASN A 57 12.81 9.29 -5.23
C ASN A 57 13.71 9.47 -3.99
N CYS A 58 13.19 9.13 -2.82
CA CYS A 58 13.92 9.25 -1.56
C CYS A 58 15.14 8.32 -1.52
N VAL A 59 16.25 8.85 -1.05
CA VAL A 59 17.46 8.04 -0.78
C VAL A 59 17.27 7.16 0.46
N GLY A 60 16.79 7.74 1.57
CA GLY A 60 16.57 6.95 2.78
C GLY A 60 16.19 7.77 4.01
N ASN A 61 16.06 7.06 5.13
CA ASN A 61 15.68 7.61 6.43
C ASN A 61 14.36 8.38 6.37
N VAL A 62 13.29 7.68 6.02
CA VAL A 62 11.96 8.28 5.83
C VAL A 62 10.98 7.69 6.82
N ILE A 63 10.27 8.56 7.55
CA ILE A 63 9.13 8.20 8.38
C ILE A 63 7.90 8.93 7.89
N ILE A 64 6.85 8.15 7.54
CA ILE A 64 5.51 8.65 7.26
C ILE A 64 4.58 8.05 8.29
N ASP A 65 4.02 8.90 9.15
CA ASP A 65 3.25 8.49 10.30
C ASP A 65 1.92 9.25 10.39
N HIS A 66 0.82 8.51 10.57
CA HIS A 66 -0.52 9.10 10.64
C HIS A 66 -0.85 10.04 9.47
N CYS A 67 -0.51 9.65 8.26
CA CYS A 67 -0.83 10.39 7.04
C CYS A 67 -1.98 9.73 6.27
N SER A 68 -2.62 10.50 5.39
CA SER A 68 -3.70 10.00 4.53
C SER A 68 -3.42 10.35 3.08
N GLY A 69 -3.22 9.33 2.22
CA GLY A 69 -3.08 9.45 0.78
C GLY A 69 -4.32 8.95 0.06
N SER A 70 -4.87 9.74 -0.85
CA SER A 70 -6.04 9.33 -1.64
C SER A 70 -6.07 10.01 -3.00
N TRP A 71 -6.79 9.35 -3.92
CA TRP A 71 -7.13 9.92 -5.21
C TRP A 71 -5.90 10.20 -6.08
N GLY A 72 -4.85 9.39 -5.92
CA GLY A 72 -3.72 9.34 -6.84
C GLY A 72 -4.17 8.91 -8.23
N LEU A 73 -3.52 9.43 -9.27
CA LEU A 73 -3.82 9.09 -10.67
C LEU A 73 -2.97 7.90 -11.17
N ASP A 74 -1.93 7.56 -10.43
CA ASP A 74 -1.16 6.31 -10.56
C ASP A 74 -1.31 5.51 -9.27
N GLU A 75 -0.54 5.82 -8.24
CA GLU A 75 -0.70 5.28 -6.89
C GLU A 75 -1.15 6.37 -5.89
N ASN A 76 -1.71 5.92 -4.77
CA ASN A 76 -1.88 6.83 -3.64
C ASN A 76 -0.54 7.13 -2.96
N MET A 77 0.41 6.19 -3.06
CA MET A 77 1.76 6.39 -2.51
C MET A 77 2.78 5.50 -3.22
N SER A 78 3.94 6.08 -3.59
CA SER A 78 5.03 5.35 -4.22
C SER A 78 6.39 5.77 -3.65
N LEU A 79 6.93 4.93 -2.75
CA LEU A 79 8.23 5.11 -2.12
C LEU A 79 8.94 3.76 -2.00
N TYR A 80 9.93 3.51 -2.85
CA TYR A 80 10.67 2.24 -2.84
C TYR A 80 12.06 2.33 -3.44
N ARG A 81 12.36 3.40 -4.15
CA ARG A 81 13.62 3.56 -4.89
C ARG A 81 14.03 5.02 -5.03
N HIS A 82 15.28 5.21 -5.37
CA HIS A 82 15.80 6.46 -5.92
C HIS A 82 16.57 6.20 -7.21
N VAL A 83 16.73 7.23 -8.04
CA VAL A 83 17.48 7.16 -9.28
C VAL A 83 18.81 7.89 -9.07
N TYR A 84 19.91 7.18 -9.28
CA TYR A 84 21.26 7.65 -9.07
C TYR A 84 22.03 7.65 -10.41
N HIS A 85 22.85 8.66 -10.64
CA HIS A 85 23.61 8.85 -11.88
C HIS A 85 22.79 8.64 -13.15
N ARG A 86 22.11 9.66 -13.60
CA ARG A 86 21.50 9.63 -14.94
C ARG A 86 22.59 9.84 -15.97
N ASP A 87 22.72 8.91 -16.89
CA ASP A 87 23.57 9.02 -18.05
C ASP A 87 23.05 10.04 -19.09
N SER A 88 23.78 10.26 -20.17
CA SER A 88 23.39 11.17 -21.26
C SER A 88 22.10 10.75 -21.98
N THR A 89 21.64 9.51 -21.82
CA THR A 89 20.38 9.02 -22.39
C THR A 89 19.20 9.21 -21.44
N GLY A 90 19.44 9.74 -20.24
CA GLY A 90 18.44 9.90 -19.20
C GLY A 90 18.17 8.64 -18.38
N HIS A 91 18.85 7.52 -18.66
CA HIS A 91 18.79 6.33 -17.85
C HIS A 91 19.63 6.49 -16.59
N GLY A 92 19.10 6.04 -15.49
CA GLY A 92 19.77 6.07 -14.21
C GLY A 92 19.76 4.71 -13.52
N LEU A 93 20.73 4.49 -12.67
CA LEU A 93 20.76 3.35 -11.79
C LEU A 93 19.62 3.51 -10.76
N LYS A 94 18.73 2.53 -10.70
CA LYS A 94 17.67 2.46 -9.67
C LYS A 94 18.20 1.69 -8.47
N LEU A 95 18.23 2.34 -7.32
CA LEU A 95 18.64 1.75 -6.05
C LEU A 95 17.43 1.75 -5.09
N PRO A 96 17.31 0.76 -4.19
CA PRO A 96 16.25 0.77 -3.19
C PRO A 96 16.42 1.96 -2.23
N THR A 97 15.32 2.56 -1.81
CA THR A 97 15.33 3.49 -0.68
C THR A 97 15.64 2.72 0.60
N VAL A 98 16.43 3.27 1.49
CA VAL A 98 16.85 2.60 2.72
C VAL A 98 16.16 3.20 3.96
N ASN A 99 15.91 2.38 4.99
CA ASN A 99 15.32 2.81 6.26
C ASN A 99 13.99 3.55 6.09
N ILE A 100 13.00 2.90 5.50
CA ILE A 100 11.64 3.45 5.37
C ILE A 100 10.76 2.90 6.49
N THR A 101 10.07 3.78 7.19
CA THR A 101 8.96 3.42 8.06
C THR A 101 7.70 4.14 7.62
N ILE A 102 6.67 3.38 7.25
CA ILE A 102 5.34 3.91 6.95
C ILE A 102 4.36 3.25 7.89
N GLN A 103 3.75 4.05 8.76
CA GLN A 103 2.90 3.51 9.80
C GLN A 103 1.65 4.34 10.05
N ASN A 104 0.63 3.69 10.62
CA ASN A 104 -0.61 4.32 11.06
C ASN A 104 -1.24 5.23 9.97
N SER A 105 -1.10 4.90 8.71
CA SER A 105 -1.49 5.75 7.58
C SER A 105 -2.62 5.12 6.76
N ILE A 106 -3.33 5.93 5.97
CA ILE A 106 -4.40 5.50 5.07
C ILE A 106 -3.97 5.73 3.62
N PHE A 107 -4.14 4.70 2.77
CA PHE A 107 -3.99 4.80 1.32
C PHE A 107 -5.26 4.26 0.67
N SER A 108 -6.11 5.14 0.16
CA SER A 108 -7.45 4.77 -0.25
C SER A 108 -7.93 5.45 -1.51
N GLU A 109 -8.81 4.73 -2.24
CA GLU A 109 -9.62 5.30 -3.30
C GLU A 109 -8.79 5.95 -4.43
N ALA A 110 -7.72 5.28 -4.89
CA ALA A 110 -6.97 5.71 -6.06
C ALA A 110 -7.89 5.83 -7.29
N LEU A 111 -7.62 6.79 -8.17
CA LEU A 111 -8.47 7.11 -9.33
C LEU A 111 -7.98 6.40 -10.58
N ASP A 112 -8.89 5.82 -11.35
CA ASP A 112 -8.57 5.06 -12.56
C ASP A 112 -8.62 5.92 -13.84
N CYS A 113 -7.96 7.05 -13.82
CA CYS A 113 -7.87 7.92 -15.00
C CYS A 113 -6.99 7.33 -16.12
N TYR A 114 -6.10 6.39 -15.77
CA TYR A 114 -5.10 5.80 -16.65
C TYR A 114 -5.09 4.28 -16.63
N ASN A 115 -6.19 3.62 -16.27
CA ASN A 115 -6.27 2.18 -15.98
C ASN A 115 -5.33 1.76 -14.85
N HIS A 116 -5.13 2.61 -13.86
CA HIS A 116 -4.28 2.35 -12.70
C HIS A 116 -5.10 2.20 -11.41
N ALA A 117 -5.55 3.22 -10.74
CA ALA A 117 -6.25 3.14 -9.45
C ALA A 117 -5.53 2.27 -8.41
N PHE A 118 -4.22 2.48 -8.27
CA PHE A 118 -3.36 1.65 -7.45
C PHE A 118 -3.19 2.21 -6.03
N GLY A 119 -3.14 1.31 -5.04
CA GLY A 119 -2.98 1.70 -3.65
C GLY A 119 -1.60 2.26 -3.37
N ALA A 120 -0.57 1.43 -3.52
CA ALA A 120 0.81 1.84 -3.26
C ALA A 120 1.82 0.93 -3.94
N THR A 121 2.93 1.50 -4.39
CA THR A 121 4.18 0.78 -4.65
C THR A 121 5.19 1.18 -3.60
N ILE A 122 5.52 0.26 -2.72
CA ILE A 122 6.37 0.50 -1.55
C ILE A 122 7.40 -0.62 -1.41
N GLY A 123 8.46 -0.34 -0.68
CA GLY A 123 9.53 -1.31 -0.47
C GLY A 123 10.79 -0.62 0.00
N GLY A 124 11.91 -1.19 -0.37
CA GLY A 124 13.22 -0.68 -0.02
C GLY A 124 13.96 -1.58 0.95
N HIS A 125 15.19 -1.24 1.25
CA HIS A 125 16.01 -1.96 2.19
C HIS A 125 15.74 -1.51 3.62
N ASN A 126 15.65 -2.46 4.55
CA ASN A 126 15.34 -2.21 5.97
C ASN A 126 14.04 -1.39 6.13
N SER A 127 12.95 -1.93 5.60
CA SER A 127 11.66 -1.24 5.54
C SER A 127 10.63 -1.82 6.52
N MET A 128 9.79 -0.96 7.10
CA MET A 128 8.69 -1.33 7.97
C MET A 128 7.40 -0.64 7.55
N PHE A 129 6.39 -1.44 7.21
CA PHE A 129 5.04 -0.97 6.88
C PHE A 129 4.07 -1.57 7.87
N CYS A 130 3.61 -0.77 8.84
CA CYS A 130 2.81 -1.32 9.92
C CYS A 130 1.60 -0.44 10.27
N ARG A 131 0.50 -1.13 10.60
CA ARG A 131 -0.74 -0.49 11.06
C ARG A 131 -1.34 0.51 10.07
N ASN A 132 -1.14 0.26 8.77
CA ASN A 132 -1.72 1.06 7.70
C ASN A 132 -3.04 0.47 7.23
N LEU A 133 -3.87 1.30 6.61
CA LEU A 133 -5.07 0.92 5.88
C LEU A 133 -4.86 1.11 4.37
N PHE A 134 -5.05 0.05 3.61
CA PHE A 134 -5.22 0.08 2.16
C PHE A 134 -6.68 -0.20 1.84
N ALA A 135 -7.42 0.75 1.28
CA ALA A 135 -8.86 0.61 1.12
C ALA A 135 -9.39 1.05 -0.23
N SER A 136 -10.18 0.17 -0.86
CA SER A 136 -10.90 0.49 -2.10
C SER A 136 -9.99 0.96 -3.25
N ASN A 137 -8.81 0.34 -3.37
CA ASN A 137 -7.96 0.48 -4.55
C ASN A 137 -8.13 -0.76 -5.42
N ILE A 138 -8.16 -0.60 -6.74
CA ILE A 138 -8.34 -1.71 -7.66
C ILE A 138 -7.20 -2.73 -7.50
N SER A 139 -5.97 -2.25 -7.34
CA SER A 139 -4.77 -3.09 -7.31
C SER A 139 -3.69 -2.51 -6.38
N ARG A 140 -2.63 -3.26 -6.17
CA ARG A 140 -1.44 -2.85 -5.38
C ARG A 140 -1.79 -2.38 -3.96
N ASN A 141 -2.32 -3.29 -3.17
CA ASN A 141 -2.68 -3.02 -1.76
C ASN A 141 -1.77 -3.75 -0.73
N CYS A 142 -0.43 -3.64 -0.77
CA CYS A 142 0.44 -2.85 -1.65
C CYS A 142 1.17 -3.70 -2.68
N SER A 143 1.87 -3.07 -3.63
CA SER A 143 2.87 -3.72 -4.48
C SER A 143 4.26 -3.53 -3.88
N ILE A 144 5.03 -4.61 -3.79
CA ILE A 144 6.39 -4.61 -3.27
C ILE A 144 7.33 -4.26 -4.41
N GLY A 145 7.98 -3.11 -4.31
CA GLY A 145 8.96 -2.65 -5.27
C GLY A 145 10.32 -3.32 -5.10
N MET A 146 11.39 -2.62 -5.43
CA MET A 146 12.75 -3.09 -5.17
C MET A 146 12.93 -3.33 -3.69
N ASN A 147 13.36 -4.54 -3.31
CA ASN A 147 13.34 -4.93 -1.93
C ASN A 147 14.33 -6.03 -1.60
N GLU A 148 15.09 -5.85 -0.54
CA GLU A 148 15.83 -6.89 0.16
C GLU A 148 15.16 -7.29 1.47
N ASP A 149 14.58 -6.31 2.21
CA ASP A 149 13.90 -6.53 3.49
C ASP A 149 12.57 -5.79 3.51
N PHE A 150 11.48 -6.50 3.39
CA PHE A 150 10.13 -5.92 3.40
C PHE A 150 9.28 -6.49 4.53
N ASN A 151 8.79 -5.62 5.40
CA ASN A 151 8.02 -6.02 6.57
C ASN A 151 6.63 -5.39 6.55
N LEU A 152 5.62 -6.19 6.31
CA LEU A 152 4.20 -5.82 6.31
C LEU A 152 3.54 -6.41 7.56
N VAL A 153 3.35 -5.59 8.60
CA VAL A 153 2.92 -6.05 9.93
C VAL A 153 1.68 -5.29 10.40
N ASN A 154 0.64 -6.01 10.80
CA ASN A 154 -0.57 -5.42 11.37
C ASN A 154 -1.31 -4.40 10.49
N ASN A 155 -1.24 -4.52 9.18
CA ASN A 155 -2.00 -3.67 8.26
C ASN A 155 -3.40 -4.24 8.00
N VAL A 156 -4.26 -3.39 7.46
CA VAL A 156 -5.60 -3.76 7.00
C VAL A 156 -5.70 -3.51 5.50
N THR A 157 -6.14 -4.51 4.76
CA THR A 157 -6.45 -4.40 3.33
C THR A 157 -7.95 -4.65 3.13
N PHE A 158 -8.64 -3.68 2.53
CA PHE A 158 -10.08 -3.75 2.29
C PHE A 158 -10.43 -3.49 0.83
N ASN A 159 -11.33 -4.34 0.29
CA ASN A 159 -12.05 -4.05 -0.95
C ASN A 159 -11.14 -3.86 -2.18
N TRP A 160 -10.26 -4.82 -2.43
CA TRP A 160 -9.46 -4.89 -3.67
C TRP A 160 -10.22 -5.62 -4.78
N TRP A 161 -9.89 -5.31 -6.04
CA TRP A 161 -10.49 -6.01 -7.18
C TRP A 161 -9.52 -6.99 -7.84
N ASN A 162 -8.30 -6.58 -8.15
CA ASN A 162 -7.35 -7.37 -8.92
C ASN A 162 -6.20 -7.94 -8.07
N ARG A 163 -5.56 -7.11 -7.24
CA ARG A 163 -4.41 -7.52 -6.44
C ARG A 163 -4.53 -7.00 -5.02
N SER A 164 -4.32 -7.89 -4.05
CA SER A 164 -4.05 -7.53 -2.67
C SER A 164 -2.59 -7.08 -2.53
N VAL A 165 -1.74 -7.85 -1.87
CA VAL A 165 -0.29 -7.63 -1.87
C VAL A 165 0.33 -8.41 -3.03
N ASP A 166 1.31 -7.83 -3.71
CA ASP A 166 2.05 -8.49 -4.79
C ASP A 166 3.48 -7.93 -4.91
N GLY A 167 4.28 -8.53 -5.77
CA GLY A 167 5.60 -8.03 -6.12
C GLY A 167 6.75 -8.82 -5.48
N GLY A 168 7.88 -8.17 -5.37
CA GLY A 168 9.14 -8.80 -4.99
C GLY A 168 9.90 -9.36 -6.20
N ASP A 169 11.06 -9.94 -5.93
CA ASP A 169 11.96 -10.61 -6.86
C ASP A 169 12.82 -11.63 -6.10
N GLU A 170 13.88 -12.17 -6.72
CA GLU A 170 14.78 -13.14 -6.11
C GLU A 170 15.56 -12.62 -4.91
N THR A 171 15.72 -11.31 -4.77
CA THR A 171 16.43 -10.69 -3.63
C THR A 171 15.52 -10.48 -2.44
N SER A 172 14.21 -10.56 -2.65
CA SER A 172 13.20 -10.18 -1.66
C SER A 172 13.18 -11.09 -0.44
N ARG A 173 13.11 -10.48 0.72
CA ARG A 173 12.99 -11.10 2.05
C ARG A 173 11.76 -10.51 2.75
N LEU A 174 10.65 -11.24 2.72
CA LEU A 174 9.33 -10.73 3.08
C LEU A 174 8.88 -11.27 4.43
N ASN A 175 8.48 -10.39 5.33
CA ASN A 175 7.65 -10.72 6.49
C ASN A 175 6.24 -10.17 6.28
N ILE A 176 5.24 -11.02 6.24
CA ILE A 176 3.82 -10.63 6.13
C ILE A 176 3.09 -11.22 7.33
N ILE A 177 2.95 -10.42 8.38
CA ILE A 177 2.60 -10.90 9.73
C ILE A 177 1.37 -10.19 10.26
N ASN A 178 0.40 -11.00 10.70
CA ASN A 178 -0.78 -10.54 11.46
C ASN A 178 -1.54 -9.37 10.81
N ASN A 179 -1.61 -9.36 9.47
CA ASN A 179 -2.43 -8.41 8.74
C ASN A 179 -3.89 -8.90 8.64
N TYR A 180 -4.82 -7.99 8.40
CA TYR A 180 -6.23 -8.30 8.22
C TYR A 180 -6.69 -7.99 6.80
N PHE A 181 -7.14 -9.01 6.06
CA PHE A 181 -7.63 -8.91 4.70
C PHE A 181 -9.15 -9.05 4.70
N LYS A 182 -9.85 -8.01 4.31
CA LYS A 182 -11.33 -7.94 4.27
C LYS A 182 -11.81 -7.77 2.83
N PRO A 183 -12.26 -8.85 2.17
CA PRO A 183 -12.91 -8.75 0.87
C PRO A 183 -14.10 -7.81 0.92
N GLY A 184 -14.21 -6.89 -0.03
CA GLY A 184 -15.29 -5.93 -0.10
C GLY A 184 -16.22 -6.14 -1.30
N PRO A 185 -17.08 -5.16 -1.61
CA PRO A 185 -18.05 -5.25 -2.70
C PRO A 185 -17.44 -5.47 -4.09
N ILE A 186 -16.24 -4.89 -4.38
CA ILE A 186 -15.59 -5.08 -5.67
C ILE A 186 -14.69 -6.31 -5.73
N THR A 187 -14.39 -6.95 -4.60
CA THR A 187 -13.53 -8.12 -4.57
C THR A 187 -14.24 -9.31 -5.23
N PRO A 188 -13.69 -9.95 -6.28
CA PRO A 188 -14.30 -11.08 -6.98
C PRO A 188 -14.33 -12.31 -6.06
N LYS A 189 -15.44 -12.55 -5.38
CA LYS A 189 -15.59 -13.58 -4.34
C LYS A 189 -15.58 -15.02 -4.85
N ASP A 190 -15.80 -15.21 -6.12
CA ASP A 190 -15.79 -16.47 -6.86
C ASP A 190 -14.40 -16.87 -7.37
N LYS A 191 -13.40 -16.03 -7.18
CA LYS A 191 -12.03 -16.25 -7.68
C LYS A 191 -11.03 -16.39 -6.54
N PRO A 192 -9.88 -17.08 -6.76
CA PRO A 192 -8.82 -17.21 -5.76
C PRO A 192 -8.32 -15.87 -5.18
N ILE A 193 -8.41 -14.79 -5.94
CA ILE A 193 -8.05 -13.45 -5.49
C ILE A 193 -8.82 -13.00 -4.24
N ALA A 194 -10.03 -13.52 -4.00
CA ALA A 194 -10.83 -13.18 -2.84
C ALA A 194 -10.15 -13.53 -1.50
N HIS A 195 -9.25 -14.50 -1.51
CA HIS A 195 -8.54 -14.93 -0.29
C HIS A 195 -7.01 -14.84 -0.42
N ARG A 196 -6.53 -14.11 -1.42
CA ARG A 196 -5.09 -13.88 -1.60
C ARG A 196 -4.55 -12.94 -0.54
N ILE A 197 -3.51 -13.40 0.16
CA ILE A 197 -2.68 -12.56 1.03
C ILE A 197 -1.61 -11.91 0.17
N VAL A 198 -0.81 -12.71 -0.54
CA VAL A 198 0.27 -12.20 -1.38
C VAL A 198 0.41 -13.01 -2.66
N LYS A 199 0.75 -12.31 -3.73
CA LYS A 199 1.23 -12.88 -5.00
C LYS A 199 2.71 -12.56 -5.14
N PRO A 200 3.62 -13.46 -4.75
CA PRO A 200 5.04 -13.26 -5.01
C PRO A 200 5.31 -13.19 -6.52
N GLU A 201 6.22 -12.30 -6.91
CA GLU A 201 6.70 -12.22 -8.28
C GLU A 201 8.16 -12.68 -8.36
N SER A 202 8.54 -13.20 -9.52
CA SER A 202 9.92 -13.58 -9.83
C SER A 202 10.63 -12.43 -10.53
N SER A 203 11.95 -12.53 -10.63
CA SER A 203 12.70 -11.70 -11.57
C SER A 203 12.10 -11.75 -12.95
N ARG A 204 12.09 -10.63 -13.63
CA ARG A 204 11.47 -10.49 -14.95
C ARG A 204 11.90 -11.62 -15.88
N ASP A 205 10.91 -12.25 -16.49
CA ASP A 205 11.00 -13.25 -17.55
C ASP A 205 11.51 -14.65 -17.17
N LYS A 206 11.87 -14.92 -15.92
CA LYS A 206 12.48 -16.21 -15.58
C LYS A 206 11.51 -17.27 -15.05
N LYS A 207 10.52 -16.93 -14.27
CA LYS A 207 9.49 -17.85 -13.71
C LYS A 207 10.03 -19.21 -13.26
N LYS A 208 11.23 -19.24 -12.67
CA LYS A 208 11.87 -20.43 -12.11
C LYS A 208 11.85 -20.33 -10.58
N PRO A 209 11.88 -21.46 -9.85
CA PRO A 209 11.86 -21.43 -8.38
C PRO A 209 12.94 -20.57 -7.75
N ASP A 210 14.15 -20.57 -8.29
CA ASP A 210 15.31 -19.81 -7.83
C ASP A 210 15.25 -18.30 -8.14
N THR A 211 14.23 -17.87 -8.87
CA THR A 211 14.00 -16.44 -9.20
C THR A 211 12.98 -15.77 -8.31
N PHE A 212 12.48 -16.46 -7.30
CA PHE A 212 11.63 -15.93 -6.25
C PHE A 212 12.43 -15.70 -4.97
N GLY A 213 12.10 -14.66 -4.25
CA GLY A 213 12.64 -14.39 -2.93
C GLY A 213 12.12 -15.32 -1.83
N LYS A 214 12.35 -14.96 -0.58
CA LYS A 214 11.92 -15.72 0.60
C LYS A 214 10.83 -14.97 1.35
N ALA A 215 9.87 -15.70 1.89
CA ALA A 215 8.76 -15.10 2.62
C ALA A 215 8.39 -15.89 3.88
N TYR A 216 8.22 -15.17 4.97
CA TYR A 216 7.50 -15.62 6.16
C TYR A 216 6.10 -15.01 6.14
N VAL A 217 5.07 -15.86 6.09
CA VAL A 217 3.67 -15.41 6.01
C VAL A 217 2.89 -16.15 7.09
N ALA A 218 2.48 -15.44 8.15
CA ALA A 218 1.85 -16.07 9.30
C ALA A 218 0.89 -15.12 10.04
N GLY A 219 -0.11 -15.72 10.70
CA GLY A 219 -1.05 -15.01 11.57
C GLY A 219 -2.00 -14.05 10.86
N ASN A 220 -1.98 -14.01 9.53
CA ASN A 220 -2.88 -13.14 8.78
C ASN A 220 -4.31 -13.69 8.78
N VAL A 221 -5.27 -12.82 8.96
CA VAL A 221 -6.70 -13.14 8.88
C VAL A 221 -7.24 -12.75 7.50
N VAL A 222 -7.94 -13.66 6.85
CA VAL A 222 -8.75 -13.39 5.66
C VAL A 222 -10.20 -13.56 6.03
N GLU A 223 -10.93 -12.45 6.13
CA GLU A 223 -12.34 -12.44 6.52
C GLU A 223 -13.17 -13.29 5.56
N GLY A 224 -13.97 -14.19 6.13
CA GLY A 224 -14.79 -15.13 5.36
C GLY A 224 -14.06 -16.38 4.84
N ASN A 225 -12.75 -16.54 5.11
CA ASN A 225 -12.00 -17.74 4.72
C ASN A 225 -11.23 -18.35 5.91
N ALA A 226 -11.88 -19.29 6.61
CA ALA A 226 -11.31 -19.93 7.79
C ALA A 226 -10.08 -20.81 7.46
N ARG A 227 -10.03 -21.43 6.27
CA ARG A 227 -8.94 -22.28 5.81
C ARG A 227 -7.65 -21.47 5.69
N VAL A 228 -7.68 -20.40 4.90
CA VAL A 228 -6.52 -19.52 4.71
C VAL A 228 -6.13 -18.79 6.01
N THR A 229 -7.11 -18.42 6.83
CA THR A 229 -6.84 -17.82 8.15
C THR A 229 -6.10 -18.79 9.07
N LYS A 230 -6.48 -20.06 9.07
CA LYS A 230 -5.81 -21.10 9.89
C LYS A 230 -4.40 -21.41 9.41
N ASN A 231 -4.20 -21.45 8.09
CA ASN A 231 -2.90 -21.66 7.47
C ASN A 231 -2.76 -20.76 6.24
N ASN A 232 -2.01 -19.68 6.37
CA ASN A 232 -1.87 -18.69 5.31
C ASN A 232 -1.26 -19.25 4.02
N TRP A 233 -0.51 -20.36 4.11
CA TRP A 233 0.07 -21.05 2.96
C TRP A 233 -0.94 -21.95 2.22
N ASP A 234 -2.06 -22.24 2.83
CA ASP A 234 -3.15 -23.03 2.20
C ASP A 234 -4.06 -22.13 1.36
N GLY A 235 -3.53 -21.57 0.29
CA GLY A 235 -4.23 -20.73 -0.69
C GLY A 235 -4.12 -19.23 -0.49
N GLY A 236 -3.47 -18.73 0.56
CA GLY A 236 -3.24 -17.29 0.75
C GLY A 236 -2.02 -16.77 -0.02
N VAL A 237 -0.97 -17.57 -0.13
CA VAL A 237 0.17 -17.30 -0.99
C VAL A 237 -0.12 -17.94 -2.36
N GLN A 238 -0.26 -17.10 -3.39
CA GLN A 238 -0.67 -17.55 -4.73
C GLN A 238 0.39 -17.20 -5.76
N VAL A 239 1.23 -18.17 -6.10
CA VAL A 239 2.18 -18.05 -7.19
C VAL A 239 1.44 -18.17 -8.51
N TYR A 240 1.68 -17.27 -9.40
CA TYR A 240 0.87 -17.01 -10.60
C TYR A 240 0.83 -18.21 -11.58
N ASP A 241 -0.41 -18.56 -12.02
CA ASP A 241 -0.74 -19.43 -13.18
C ASP A 241 0.22 -20.58 -13.50
N MET A 242 0.83 -21.18 -12.46
CA MET A 242 1.78 -22.25 -12.65
C MET A 242 1.19 -23.61 -12.25
N PRO A 243 1.29 -24.63 -13.12
CA PRO A 243 0.79 -25.98 -12.84
C PRO A 243 1.37 -26.59 -11.55
N ASP A 244 2.62 -26.24 -11.23
CA ASP A 244 3.38 -26.74 -10.07
C ASP A 244 3.54 -25.70 -8.96
N ALA A 245 2.50 -24.93 -8.66
CA ALA A 245 2.56 -23.86 -7.65
C ALA A 245 3.14 -24.31 -6.30
N GLY A 246 2.92 -25.56 -5.89
CA GLY A 246 3.47 -26.11 -4.65
C GLY A 246 4.99 -26.07 -4.57
N LYS A 247 5.69 -26.39 -5.66
CA LYS A 247 7.16 -26.34 -5.71
C LYS A 247 7.69 -24.91 -5.52
N PHE A 248 6.97 -23.92 -6.02
CA PHE A 248 7.35 -22.51 -5.84
C PHE A 248 7.07 -22.03 -4.41
N THR A 249 5.94 -22.42 -3.83
CA THR A 249 5.62 -22.05 -2.45
C THR A 249 6.60 -22.66 -1.46
N ASP A 250 7.02 -23.90 -1.65
CA ASP A 250 8.04 -24.56 -0.83
C ASP A 250 9.40 -23.85 -0.94
N GLN A 251 9.76 -23.38 -2.13
CA GLN A 251 10.99 -22.62 -2.36
C GLN A 251 10.94 -21.22 -1.72
N ILE A 252 9.77 -20.57 -1.74
CA ILE A 252 9.59 -19.22 -1.20
C ILE A 252 9.48 -19.23 0.33
N ARG A 253 8.83 -20.25 0.88
CA ARG A 253 8.47 -20.32 2.29
C ARG A 253 9.70 -20.42 3.20
N VAL A 254 9.69 -19.60 4.26
CA VAL A 254 10.50 -19.83 5.46
C VAL A 254 9.59 -20.01 6.68
N ASN A 255 10.04 -20.80 7.66
CA ASN A 255 9.21 -21.18 8.81
C ASN A 255 9.38 -20.25 10.01
N GLU A 256 10.38 -19.38 9.98
CA GLU A 256 10.66 -18.41 11.03
C GLU A 256 10.69 -17.00 10.44
N PRO A 257 10.34 -15.98 11.24
CA PRO A 257 10.45 -14.61 10.79
C PRO A 257 11.86 -14.27 10.34
N LEU A 258 11.97 -13.59 9.23
CA LEU A 258 13.22 -12.98 8.78
C LEU A 258 13.55 -11.78 9.68
N SER A 259 14.82 -11.39 9.76
CA SER A 259 15.25 -10.21 10.50
C SER A 259 14.45 -8.98 10.06
N MET A 260 13.99 -8.19 11.03
CA MET A 260 13.20 -6.98 10.77
C MET A 260 13.41 -5.93 11.88
N PRO A 261 13.15 -4.65 11.61
CA PRO A 261 13.11 -3.62 12.64
C PRO A 261 12.14 -3.96 13.76
N HIS A 262 12.48 -3.55 14.98
CA HIS A 262 11.63 -3.83 16.14
C HIS A 262 10.25 -3.15 16.01
N VAL A 263 9.21 -3.94 16.19
CA VAL A 263 7.81 -3.47 16.20
C VAL A 263 6.99 -4.30 17.17
N THR A 264 6.10 -3.66 17.91
CA THR A 264 5.11 -4.38 18.73
C THR A 264 4.07 -5.01 17.80
N ILE A 265 4.00 -6.33 17.79
CA ILE A 265 3.10 -7.11 16.96
C ILE A 265 1.83 -7.43 17.74
N MET A 266 0.68 -7.03 17.22
CA MET A 266 -0.65 -7.39 17.70
C MET A 266 -1.17 -8.60 16.93
N ASP A 267 -2.14 -9.35 17.48
CA ASP A 267 -2.92 -10.26 16.63
C ASP A 267 -3.71 -9.49 15.57
N ALA A 268 -4.06 -10.15 14.47
CA ALA A 268 -4.65 -9.48 13.31
C ALA A 268 -6.02 -8.82 13.60
N LYS A 269 -6.81 -9.36 14.52
CA LYS A 269 -8.12 -8.76 14.87
C LYS A 269 -7.95 -7.53 15.75
N THR A 270 -7.03 -7.57 16.68
CA THR A 270 -6.63 -6.41 17.49
C THR A 270 -6.06 -5.31 16.58
N ALA A 271 -5.20 -5.69 15.63
CA ALA A 271 -4.67 -4.76 14.63
C ALA A 271 -5.75 -4.13 13.76
N TYR A 272 -6.76 -4.90 13.34
CA TYR A 272 -7.90 -4.37 12.59
C TYR A 272 -8.60 -3.24 13.37
N ASN A 273 -8.93 -3.47 14.63
CA ASN A 273 -9.59 -2.47 15.45
C ASN A 273 -8.70 -1.25 15.68
N TYR A 274 -7.42 -1.47 15.98
CA TYR A 274 -6.43 -0.40 16.16
C TYR A 274 -6.33 0.49 14.94
N VAL A 275 -6.21 -0.10 13.73
CA VAL A 275 -6.11 0.63 12.47
C VAL A 275 -7.35 1.47 12.20
N LEU A 276 -8.55 0.92 12.42
CA LEU A 276 -9.79 1.67 12.22
C LEU A 276 -9.93 2.88 13.16
N GLU A 277 -9.35 2.80 14.33
CA GLU A 277 -9.37 3.88 15.30
C GLU A 277 -8.28 4.92 15.04
N ASN A 278 -7.06 4.47 14.74
CA ASN A 278 -5.87 5.31 14.83
C ASN A 278 -5.25 5.70 13.49
N ALA A 279 -5.45 4.96 12.40
CA ALA A 279 -4.77 5.25 11.14
C ALA A 279 -5.28 6.54 10.46
N GLY A 280 -4.38 7.18 9.71
CA GLY A 280 -4.62 8.43 8.99
C GLY A 280 -4.30 9.68 9.79
N ALA A 281 -4.53 10.83 9.19
CA ALA A 281 -4.31 12.12 9.83
C ALA A 281 -5.40 12.39 10.88
N THR A 282 -5.16 11.93 12.11
CA THR A 282 -6.10 12.02 13.22
C THR A 282 -5.99 13.31 14.00
N PHE A 283 -4.91 14.06 13.86
CA PHE A 283 -4.71 15.36 14.48
C PHE A 283 -4.56 16.48 13.43
N PRO A 284 -5.10 17.67 13.73
CA PRO A 284 -5.91 18.05 14.91
C PRO A 284 -7.21 17.26 15.05
N LYS A 285 -7.79 16.79 13.95
CA LYS A 285 -8.94 15.87 13.92
C LYS A 285 -8.97 15.04 12.63
N ARG A 286 -9.63 13.90 12.65
CA ARG A 286 -9.92 13.12 11.46
C ARG A 286 -10.91 13.86 10.57
N ASP A 287 -10.63 14.01 9.27
CA ASP A 287 -11.52 14.65 8.33
C ASP A 287 -12.71 13.75 7.91
N ALA A 288 -13.67 14.35 7.22
CA ALA A 288 -14.87 13.65 6.77
C ALA A 288 -14.56 12.53 5.75
N VAL A 289 -13.50 12.69 4.95
CA VAL A 289 -13.07 11.69 3.96
C VAL A 289 -12.57 10.44 4.66
N ASP A 290 -11.62 10.58 5.58
CA ASP A 290 -11.09 9.45 6.35
C ASP A 290 -12.16 8.81 7.22
N ALA A 291 -13.03 9.60 7.84
CA ALA A 291 -14.16 9.10 8.62
C ALA A 291 -15.10 8.24 7.76
N ARG A 292 -15.38 8.67 6.53
CA ARG A 292 -16.18 7.93 5.56
C ARG A 292 -15.46 6.63 5.15
N VAL A 293 -14.18 6.69 4.81
CA VAL A 293 -13.37 5.51 4.48
C VAL A 293 -13.42 4.49 5.61
N MET A 294 -13.17 4.90 6.86
CA MET A 294 -13.25 4.01 8.02
C MET A 294 -14.63 3.39 8.20
N LYS A 295 -15.69 4.16 7.97
CA LYS A 295 -17.07 3.66 8.00
C LYS A 295 -17.30 2.59 6.93
N THR A 296 -16.80 2.76 5.70
CA THR A 296 -16.92 1.75 4.63
C THR A 296 -16.21 0.46 5.00
N VAL A 297 -15.00 0.56 5.55
CA VAL A 297 -14.25 -0.62 6.03
C VAL A 297 -15.02 -1.34 7.14
N LYS A 298 -15.47 -0.60 8.14
CA LYS A 298 -16.20 -1.16 9.30
C LYS A 298 -17.48 -1.87 8.88
N THR A 299 -18.27 -1.26 8.00
CA THR A 299 -19.56 -1.80 7.56
C THR A 299 -19.44 -2.83 6.43
N GLY A 300 -18.29 -2.91 5.75
CA GLY A 300 -18.11 -3.71 4.53
C GLY A 300 -18.89 -3.17 3.33
N LYS A 301 -19.36 -1.92 3.40
CA LYS A 301 -20.18 -1.28 2.35
C LYS A 301 -19.36 -0.17 1.68
N ALA A 302 -18.74 -0.48 0.56
CA ALA A 302 -18.15 0.56 -0.28
C ALA A 302 -19.22 1.16 -1.22
N ILE A 303 -18.97 2.40 -1.65
CA ILE A 303 -19.87 3.15 -2.55
C ILE A 303 -19.77 2.71 -4.01
N TYR A 304 -18.96 1.70 -4.32
CA TYR A 304 -18.58 1.32 -5.68
C TYR A 304 -19.31 0.07 -6.15
N VAL A 305 -19.61 0.06 -7.46
CA VAL A 305 -20.24 -1.07 -8.11
C VAL A 305 -19.21 -2.17 -8.39
N LYS A 306 -19.69 -3.40 -8.50
CA LYS A 306 -18.87 -4.61 -8.60
C LYS A 306 -18.05 -4.70 -9.88
N ASP A 307 -18.52 -4.11 -10.99
CA ASP A 307 -17.86 -4.23 -12.31
C ASP A 307 -16.81 -3.16 -12.53
N ALA A 308 -15.56 -3.58 -12.71
CA ALA A 308 -14.44 -2.69 -12.81
C ALA A 308 -14.52 -1.63 -13.92
N PRO A 309 -15.02 -1.94 -15.13
CA PRO A 309 -15.21 -0.94 -16.18
C PRO A 309 -16.24 0.13 -15.80
N GLU A 310 -17.35 -0.27 -15.15
CA GLU A 310 -18.35 0.66 -14.64
C GLU A 310 -17.88 1.38 -13.39
N PHE A 311 -17.18 0.69 -12.51
CA PHE A 311 -16.51 1.27 -11.35
C PHE A 311 -15.58 2.40 -11.78
N VAL A 312 -14.68 2.11 -12.70
CA VAL A 312 -13.72 3.06 -13.27
C VAL A 312 -14.45 4.24 -13.91
N SER A 313 -15.39 3.98 -14.81
CA SER A 313 -16.11 5.04 -15.51
C SER A 313 -17.00 5.85 -14.57
N THR A 314 -17.60 5.23 -13.57
CA THR A 314 -18.46 5.91 -12.59
C THR A 314 -17.64 6.70 -11.58
N TYR A 315 -16.46 6.21 -11.20
CA TYR A 315 -15.59 6.90 -10.26
C TYR A 315 -14.90 8.10 -10.89
N VAL A 316 -14.41 7.95 -12.11
CA VAL A 316 -13.83 9.04 -12.90
C VAL A 316 -14.91 10.05 -13.31
N LYS A 317 -16.10 9.59 -13.72
CA LYS A 317 -17.24 10.46 -14.07
C LYS A 317 -17.86 11.17 -12.88
N ARG A 318 -17.90 10.56 -11.73
CA ARG A 318 -18.38 11.22 -10.50
C ARG A 318 -17.40 12.25 -9.97
N ARG A 319 -16.20 12.38 -10.62
CA ARG A 319 -15.18 13.29 -10.16
C ARG A 319 -15.42 13.48 -8.69
N LEU A 320 -14.80 12.72 -7.82
CA LEU A 320 -15.10 12.76 -6.39
C LEU A 320 -15.55 14.14 -6.01
N PRO A 321 -16.66 14.30 -5.32
CA PRO A 321 -17.32 15.60 -5.24
C PRO A 321 -16.28 16.64 -4.90
N VAL A 322 -16.12 17.59 -5.79
CA VAL A 322 -15.24 18.76 -5.61
C VAL A 322 -15.50 19.40 -4.24
N ASP A 323 -16.68 19.20 -3.72
CA ASP A 323 -17.13 19.65 -2.40
C ASP A 323 -16.43 18.97 -1.23
N SER A 324 -15.87 17.76 -1.39
CA SER A 324 -15.02 17.17 -0.34
C SER A 324 -13.64 17.83 -0.22
N TYR A 325 -13.28 18.74 -1.12
CA TYR A 325 -12.04 19.52 -1.07
C TYR A 325 -12.21 20.91 -0.49
N LYS A 326 -13.44 21.36 -0.35
CA LYS A 326 -13.75 22.75 0.10
C LYS A 326 -13.97 22.87 1.59
N GLN A 327 -13.62 21.82 2.35
CA GLN A 327 -13.70 21.87 3.82
C GLN A 327 -12.35 21.86 4.47
#